data_88207d4036501b01412b76b531fc63e4
#
_entry.id   88207d4036501b01412b76b531fc63e4
#
_cell.length_a   1.000
_cell.length_b   1.000
_cell.length_c   1.000
_cell.angle_alpha   90.00
_cell.angle_beta   90.00
_cell.angle_gamma   90.00
#
_symmetry.space_group_name_H-M   'P 1'
#
loop_
_entity.id
_entity.type
_entity.pdbx_description
1 polymer ?
#
loop_
_entity_poly.entity_id
_entity_poly.type
_entity_poly.pdbx_seq_one_letter_code
_entity_poly.pdbx_strand_id
1 'polypeptide(L)'
;MKVRFQADADLDRRIVRATRRREQAISFQFATEARSGVGLINLPDDKVLAAAASEGRMLVTHDRRSMPQHFGHFVSAGTSPGVIIVPQNLPLGVAVEWLVTIWSASEAEEWANQILLLQK
;
A
#
# COMPACT_ATOMS: atom_id res chain seq x y z
N MET A 1 -0.43 -12.01 -11.82
CA MET A 1 0.31 -10.74 -11.97
C MET A 1 0.94 -10.36 -10.63
N LYS A 2 2.15 -9.90 -10.67
CA LYS A 2 2.84 -9.51 -9.43
C LYS A 2 2.18 -8.30 -8.77
N VAL A 3 2.19 -8.31 -7.45
CA VAL A 3 1.73 -7.18 -6.64
C VAL A 3 2.58 -5.95 -6.95
N ARG A 4 1.94 -4.80 -7.04
CA ARG A 4 2.60 -3.49 -7.11
C ARG A 4 2.11 -2.64 -5.95
N PHE A 5 3.00 -1.86 -5.36
CA PHE A 5 2.69 -1.10 -4.15
C PHE A 5 2.63 0.40 -4.40
N GLN A 6 1.80 1.06 -3.62
CA GLN A 6 1.68 2.52 -3.59
C GLN A 6 1.79 2.99 -2.14
N ALA A 7 2.78 3.82 -1.85
CA ALA A 7 2.92 4.41 -0.52
C ALA A 7 1.88 5.51 -0.32
N ASP A 8 1.26 5.52 0.86
CA ASP A 8 0.48 6.66 1.33
C ASP A 8 1.43 7.82 1.64
N ALA A 9 0.89 9.06 1.66
CA ALA A 9 1.70 10.25 1.87
C ALA A 9 2.48 10.22 3.19
N ASP A 10 1.91 9.62 4.23
CA ASP A 10 2.52 9.58 5.55
C ASP A 10 3.35 8.32 5.82
N LEU A 11 3.48 7.44 4.83
CA LEU A 11 4.29 6.24 5.02
C LEU A 11 5.76 6.62 5.16
N ASP A 12 6.45 5.99 6.11
CA ASP A 12 7.88 6.18 6.31
C ASP A 12 8.61 5.87 5.00
N ARG A 13 9.30 6.89 4.47
CA ARG A 13 9.99 6.79 3.18
C ARG A 13 11.07 5.72 3.19
N ARG A 14 11.63 5.40 4.37
CA ARG A 14 12.64 4.34 4.49
C ARG A 14 12.09 2.98 4.10
N ILE A 15 10.79 2.74 4.34
CA ILE A 15 10.15 1.48 3.95
C ILE A 15 10.20 1.31 2.42
N VAL A 16 9.86 2.35 1.68
CA VAL A 16 9.91 2.31 0.22
C VAL A 16 11.34 2.08 -0.26
N ARG A 17 12.29 2.88 0.26
CA ARG A 17 13.69 2.80 -0.17
C ARG A 17 14.30 1.44 0.14
N ALA A 18 14.08 0.94 1.35
CA ALA A 18 14.66 -0.34 1.77
C ALA A 18 14.06 -1.52 1.00
N THR A 19 12.76 -1.47 0.72
CA THR A 19 12.09 -2.51 -0.08
C THR A 19 12.64 -2.52 -1.50
N ARG A 20 12.77 -1.36 -2.13
CA ARG A 20 13.34 -1.23 -3.48
C ARG A 20 14.78 -1.73 -3.53
N ARG A 21 15.56 -1.46 -2.48
CA ARG A 21 16.96 -1.90 -2.40
C ARG A 21 17.06 -3.40 -2.21
N ARG A 22 16.17 -3.96 -1.39
CA ARG A 22 16.17 -5.38 -1.09
C ARG A 22 15.79 -6.23 -2.32
N GLU A 23 14.83 -5.74 -3.13
CA GLU A 23 14.38 -6.44 -4.33
C GLU A 23 14.01 -5.42 -5.40
N GLN A 24 14.88 -5.27 -6.38
CA GLN A 24 14.75 -4.23 -7.40
C GLN A 24 13.59 -4.46 -8.37
N ALA A 25 13.09 -5.69 -8.47
CA ALA A 25 11.96 -6.02 -9.32
C ALA A 25 10.63 -5.54 -8.77
N ILE A 26 10.57 -5.18 -7.47
CA ILE A 26 9.34 -4.69 -6.85
C ILE A 26 9.02 -3.28 -7.35
N SER A 27 7.79 -3.10 -7.84
CA SER A 27 7.27 -1.79 -8.18
C SER A 27 6.62 -1.18 -6.94
N PHE A 28 7.25 -0.15 -6.38
CA PHE A 28 6.78 0.53 -5.17
C PHE A 28 6.95 2.03 -5.38
N GLN A 29 5.82 2.75 -5.49
CA GLN A 29 5.84 4.19 -5.73
C GLN A 29 5.75 4.96 -4.42
N PHE A 30 6.50 6.06 -4.32
CA PHE A 30 6.23 7.10 -3.33
C PHE A 30 4.90 7.79 -3.67
N ALA A 31 4.31 8.47 -2.68
CA ALA A 31 3.08 9.22 -2.88
C ALA A 31 3.24 10.28 -3.98
N THR A 32 4.42 10.91 -4.07
CA THR A 32 4.71 11.93 -5.07
C THR A 32 4.84 11.37 -6.49
N GLU A 33 4.99 10.07 -6.64
CA GLU A 33 5.14 9.44 -7.96
C GLU A 33 3.82 8.96 -8.55
N ALA A 34 2.73 9.05 -7.80
CA ALA A 34 1.43 8.59 -8.29
C ALA A 34 0.96 9.44 -9.48
N ARG A 35 0.32 8.78 -10.46
CA ARG A 35 -0.09 9.42 -11.72
C ARG A 35 -1.23 10.42 -11.58
N SER A 36 -1.84 10.53 -10.44
CA SER A 36 -2.96 11.45 -10.22
C SER A 36 -2.58 12.93 -10.36
N GLY A 37 -1.37 13.22 -10.82
CA GLY A 37 -0.91 14.56 -11.18
C GLY A 37 -0.36 15.38 -10.03
N VAL A 38 -0.94 15.30 -8.86
CA VAL A 38 -0.50 16.00 -7.65
C VAL A 38 0.03 15.03 -6.60
N GLY A 39 0.17 13.76 -6.95
CA GLY A 39 0.51 12.73 -5.98
C GLY A 39 -0.66 12.49 -5.02
N LEU A 40 -0.36 11.85 -3.89
CA LEU A 40 -1.39 11.55 -2.88
C LEU A 40 -1.33 12.51 -1.70
N ILE A 41 -0.62 13.62 -1.83
CA ILE A 41 -0.41 14.57 -0.73
C ILE A 41 -1.68 15.38 -0.52
N ASN A 42 -2.15 15.46 0.72
CA ASN A 42 -3.33 16.23 1.13
C ASN A 42 -4.64 15.73 0.48
N LEU A 43 -4.69 14.50 -0.01
CA LEU A 43 -5.94 13.91 -0.49
C LEU A 43 -6.68 13.22 0.66
N PRO A 44 -8.01 13.28 0.67
CA PRO A 44 -8.79 12.46 1.61
C PRO A 44 -8.64 10.97 1.29
N ASP A 45 -8.85 10.11 2.30
CA ASP A 45 -8.56 8.69 2.21
C ASP A 45 -9.33 7.98 1.07
N ASP A 46 -10.57 8.38 0.79
CA ASP A 46 -11.33 7.80 -0.31
C ASP A 46 -10.69 8.10 -1.66
N LYS A 47 -10.09 9.27 -1.81
CA LYS A 47 -9.37 9.65 -3.04
C LYS A 47 -8.05 8.92 -3.16
N VAL A 48 -7.36 8.69 -2.04
CA VAL A 48 -6.13 7.90 -2.01
C VAL A 48 -6.42 6.46 -2.45
N LEU A 49 -7.49 5.87 -1.92
CA LEU A 49 -7.90 4.52 -2.30
C LEU A 49 -8.26 4.44 -3.79
N ALA A 50 -8.98 5.44 -4.30
CA ALA A 50 -9.35 5.50 -5.70
C ALA A 50 -8.12 5.64 -6.60
N ALA A 51 -7.14 6.47 -6.20
CA ALA A 51 -5.91 6.65 -6.96
C ALA A 51 -5.10 5.35 -7.05
N ALA A 52 -4.93 4.67 -5.92
CA ALA A 52 -4.22 3.39 -5.91
C ALA A 52 -4.95 2.35 -6.77
N ALA A 53 -6.27 2.29 -6.67
CA ALA A 53 -7.08 1.36 -7.46
C ALA A 53 -6.96 1.63 -8.95
N SER A 54 -6.92 2.91 -9.36
CA SER A 54 -6.82 3.27 -10.78
C SER A 54 -5.51 2.79 -11.41
N GLU A 55 -4.48 2.60 -10.62
CA GLU A 55 -3.18 2.10 -11.08
C GLU A 55 -2.98 0.61 -10.76
N GLY A 56 -3.96 -0.04 -10.16
CA GLY A 56 -3.85 -1.44 -9.79
C GLY A 56 -2.80 -1.72 -8.73
N ARG A 57 -2.60 -0.78 -7.78
CA ARG A 57 -1.57 -0.88 -6.75
C ARG A 57 -2.18 -1.10 -5.38
N MET A 58 -1.55 -1.95 -4.58
CA MET A 58 -1.89 -2.07 -3.16
C MET A 58 -1.39 -0.84 -2.43
N LEU A 59 -2.28 -0.21 -1.67
CA LEU A 59 -1.91 0.92 -0.83
C LEU A 59 -1.20 0.43 0.42
N VAL A 60 -0.08 1.05 0.76
CA VAL A 60 0.69 0.76 1.98
C VAL A 60 0.63 2.00 2.87
N THR A 61 0.08 1.86 4.06
CA THR A 61 -0.20 3.01 4.94
C THR A 61 0.10 2.66 6.39
N HIS A 62 0.34 3.70 7.22
CA HIS A 62 0.44 3.54 8.67
C HIS A 62 -0.92 3.69 9.37
N ASP A 63 -1.95 4.16 8.67
CA ASP A 63 -3.23 4.50 9.28
C ASP A 63 -4.05 3.25 9.59
N ARG A 64 -3.92 2.75 10.82
CA ARG A 64 -4.71 1.62 11.30
C ARG A 64 -6.03 2.06 11.95
N ARG A 65 -6.21 3.35 12.21
CA ARG A 65 -7.36 3.89 12.90
C ARG A 65 -8.56 4.07 11.99
N SER A 66 -8.38 4.82 10.91
CA SER A 66 -9.49 5.20 10.04
C SER A 66 -9.47 4.46 8.71
N MET A 67 -8.33 3.92 8.27
CA MET A 67 -8.26 3.26 6.98
C MET A 67 -9.20 2.05 6.85
N PRO A 68 -9.37 1.18 7.86
CA PRO A 68 -10.30 0.05 7.71
C PRO A 68 -11.73 0.49 7.39
N GLN A 69 -12.22 1.58 8.00
CA GLN A 69 -13.54 2.11 7.74
C GLN A 69 -13.65 2.67 6.32
N HIS A 70 -12.66 3.45 5.90
CA HIS A 70 -12.62 3.99 4.54
C HIS A 70 -12.53 2.88 3.51
N PHE A 71 -11.75 1.86 3.78
CA PHE A 71 -11.61 0.70 2.91
C PHE A 71 -12.94 -0.05 2.76
N GLY A 72 -13.62 -0.32 3.88
CA GLY A 72 -14.92 -0.98 3.85
C GLY A 72 -15.93 -0.20 3.02
N HIS A 73 -15.94 1.10 3.16
CA HIS A 73 -16.80 2.00 2.38
C HIS A 73 -16.45 1.94 0.88
N PHE A 74 -15.17 1.97 0.57
CA PHE A 74 -14.70 1.93 -0.81
C PHE A 74 -15.10 0.63 -1.51
N VAL A 75 -14.88 -0.52 -0.87
CA VAL A 75 -15.16 -1.82 -1.48
C VAL A 75 -16.64 -2.13 -1.57
N SER A 76 -17.49 -1.40 -0.85
CA SER A 76 -18.94 -1.55 -0.98
C SER A 76 -19.45 -1.05 -2.34
N ALA A 77 -18.70 -0.18 -3.01
CA ALA A 77 -19.09 0.43 -4.28
C ALA A 77 -18.10 0.17 -5.41
N GLY A 78 -16.96 -0.47 -5.13
CA GLY A 78 -15.94 -0.70 -6.15
C GLY A 78 -14.97 -1.79 -5.74
N THR A 79 -13.91 -1.95 -6.51
CA THR A 79 -12.88 -2.96 -6.25
C THR A 79 -11.56 -2.30 -5.92
N SER A 80 -10.93 -2.75 -4.83
CA SER A 80 -9.60 -2.30 -4.43
C SER A 80 -8.57 -3.39 -4.73
N PRO A 81 -7.35 -3.02 -5.14
CA PRO A 81 -6.23 -3.98 -5.25
C PRO A 81 -5.74 -4.49 -3.90
N GLY A 82 -6.27 -3.95 -2.81
CA GLY A 82 -5.89 -4.31 -1.46
C GLY A 82 -5.15 -3.20 -0.73
N VAL A 83 -5.12 -3.31 0.59
CA VAL A 83 -4.45 -2.35 1.47
C VAL A 83 -3.61 -3.11 2.48
N ILE A 84 -2.39 -2.63 2.71
CA ILE A 84 -1.50 -3.12 3.76
C ILE A 84 -1.31 -2.02 4.78
N ILE A 85 -1.62 -2.32 6.04
CA ILE A 85 -1.38 -1.40 7.15
C ILE A 85 -0.11 -1.82 7.86
N VAL A 86 0.85 -0.89 7.93
CA VAL A 86 2.12 -1.08 8.63
C VAL A 86 2.05 -0.32 9.94
N PRO A 87 1.98 -1.00 11.09
CA PRO A 87 1.98 -0.28 12.37
C PRO A 87 3.19 0.64 12.50
N GLN A 88 3.00 1.81 13.11
CA GLN A 88 4.07 2.80 13.27
C GLN A 88 5.28 2.23 14.02
N ASN A 89 5.04 1.34 14.97
CA ASN A 89 6.10 0.78 15.81
C ASN A 89 6.69 -0.53 15.27
N LEU A 90 6.28 -0.96 14.09
CA LEU A 90 6.86 -2.16 13.49
C LEU A 90 8.29 -1.86 13.04
N PRO A 91 9.29 -2.69 13.42
CA PRO A 91 10.65 -2.45 12.97
C PRO A 91 10.76 -2.42 11.44
N LEU A 92 11.61 -1.54 10.93
CA LEU A 92 11.78 -1.36 9.49
C LEU A 92 12.07 -2.67 8.77
N GLY A 93 12.99 -3.47 9.30
CA GLY A 93 13.35 -4.74 8.67
C GLY A 93 12.21 -5.73 8.60
N VAL A 94 11.34 -5.73 9.63
CA VAL A 94 10.16 -6.61 9.65
C VAL A 94 9.17 -6.17 8.58
N ALA A 95 8.92 -4.86 8.46
CA ALA A 95 8.03 -4.33 7.43
C ALA A 95 8.52 -4.68 6.02
N VAL A 96 9.82 -4.51 5.78
CA VAL A 96 10.43 -4.81 4.47
C VAL A 96 10.30 -6.30 4.16
N GLU A 97 10.57 -7.17 5.13
CA GLU A 97 10.44 -8.63 4.93
C GLU A 97 9.01 -9.01 4.57
N TRP A 98 8.02 -8.42 5.23
CA TRP A 98 6.62 -8.66 4.90
C TRP A 98 6.31 -8.30 3.45
N LEU A 99 6.74 -7.11 3.02
CA LEU A 99 6.43 -6.62 1.68
C LEU A 99 7.12 -7.46 0.60
N VAL A 100 8.37 -7.84 0.82
CA VAL A 100 9.09 -8.73 -0.09
C VAL A 100 8.41 -10.11 -0.16
N THR A 101 7.98 -10.64 0.98
CA THR A 101 7.30 -11.94 1.05
C THR A 101 5.95 -11.88 0.31
N ILE A 102 5.16 -10.83 0.55
CA ILE A 102 3.88 -10.66 -0.16
C ILE A 102 4.11 -10.63 -1.66
N TRP A 103 5.11 -9.88 -2.10
CA TRP A 103 5.43 -9.78 -3.53
C TRP A 103 5.89 -11.12 -4.11
N SER A 104 6.73 -11.87 -3.40
CA SER A 104 7.32 -13.11 -3.92
C SER A 104 6.37 -14.30 -3.81
N ALA A 105 5.52 -14.35 -2.80
CA ALA A 105 4.72 -15.53 -2.47
C ALA A 105 3.25 -15.43 -2.87
N SER A 106 2.80 -14.30 -3.41
CA SER A 106 1.39 -14.14 -3.79
C SER A 106 1.27 -13.37 -5.11
N GLU A 107 0.06 -13.39 -5.66
CA GLU A 107 -0.27 -12.65 -6.87
C GLU A 107 -1.25 -11.52 -6.55
N ALA A 108 -1.26 -10.48 -7.39
CA ALA A 108 -2.10 -9.30 -7.17
C ALA A 108 -3.58 -9.69 -7.03
N GLU A 109 -4.04 -10.67 -7.77
CA GLU A 109 -5.44 -11.10 -7.78
C GLU A 109 -5.90 -11.64 -6.43
N GLU A 110 -4.98 -12.17 -5.64
CA GLU A 110 -5.30 -12.71 -4.31
C GLU A 110 -5.65 -11.64 -3.30
N TRP A 111 -5.27 -10.40 -3.57
CA TRP A 111 -5.44 -9.29 -2.63
C TRP A 111 -6.64 -8.40 -2.92
N ALA A 112 -7.37 -8.66 -3.99
CA ALA A 112 -8.53 -7.85 -4.34
C ALA A 112 -9.51 -7.79 -3.16
N ASN A 113 -9.82 -6.57 -2.72
CA ASN A 113 -10.73 -6.28 -1.61
C ASN A 113 -10.26 -6.84 -0.27
N GLN A 114 -8.95 -7.05 -0.10
CA GLN A 114 -8.36 -7.52 1.15
C GLN A 114 -7.61 -6.40 1.85
N ILE A 115 -7.66 -6.39 3.18
CA ILE A 115 -6.87 -5.48 4.00
C ILE A 115 -6.08 -6.31 5.00
N LEU A 116 -4.79 -6.04 5.12
CA LEU A 116 -3.89 -6.81 5.98
C LEU A 116 -3.17 -5.86 6.95
N LEU A 117 -3.25 -6.17 8.24
CA LEU A 117 -2.46 -5.50 9.26
C LEU A 117 -1.20 -6.32 9.53
N LEU A 118 -0.05 -5.73 9.25
CA LEU A 118 1.22 -6.41 9.48
C LEU A 118 1.51 -6.53 10.98
N GLN A 119 2.19 -7.61 11.36
CA GLN A 119 2.54 -7.89 12.74
C GLN A 119 3.99 -8.39 12.80
N LYS A 120 4.55 -8.36 14.00
CA LYS A 120 5.89 -8.90 14.21
C LYS A 120 6.01 -10.36 13.82
#